data_e0fe4057570c758eefb05da0f64e98f6
#
_entry.id   e0fe4057570c758eefb05da0f64e98f6
#
_cell.length_a   1.000
_cell.length_b   1.000
_cell.length_c   1.000
_cell.angle_alpha   90.00
_cell.angle_beta   90.00
_cell.angle_gamma   90.00
#
_symmetry.space_group_name_H-M   'P 1'
#
loop_
_entity.id
_entity.type
_entity.pdbx_description
1 polymer ?
#
loop_
_entity_poly.entity_id
_entity_poly.type
_entity_poly.pdbx_seq_one_letter_code
_entity_poly.pdbx_strand_id
1 'polypeptide(L)'
;MLSITKLSHVYANGTRALDDVSLHIPRGMFGLLGPNGAGKSTLMRCIATLQSPTSGTIAFGDVDVIRQPEALRAKLGYLPQDFGVYPRVSAFDLLDHLAVLKGIAQRGERKETVEQLLQQVNLWDVRKKAVAGFSGGMRQRFGIAQALIGNPQLIIVDEPTAGLDPEERNRFNNLLVEIGESVVVILSTHIVDDVTDLCSRMAILAGGRIVASGQPRELIDAMQGRVWASAIERGELDAYRARMNVIATRLREGRTVIHVEAARTPGPGFMPITAGLEDVYFATLTAQRSGAAAVALA
;
A
#
# COMPACT_ATOMS: atom_id res chain seq x y z
N MET A 1 -16.96 -0.99 3.84
CA MET A 1 -16.17 -2.13 4.32
C MET A 1 -15.95 -3.08 3.15
N LEU A 2 -14.72 -3.52 2.92
CA LEU A 2 -14.35 -4.48 1.86
C LEU A 2 -14.00 -5.82 2.49
N SER A 3 -14.55 -6.91 1.98
CA SER A 3 -14.28 -8.28 2.42
C SER A 3 -13.80 -9.12 1.25
N ILE A 4 -12.70 -9.81 1.43
CA ILE A 4 -12.08 -10.72 0.46
C ILE A 4 -12.03 -12.09 1.11
N THR A 5 -12.52 -13.12 0.40
CA THR A 5 -12.57 -14.48 0.95
C THR A 5 -11.99 -15.46 -0.05
N LYS A 6 -10.91 -16.15 0.38
CA LYS A 6 -10.23 -17.23 -0.35
C LYS A 6 -9.90 -16.87 -1.81
N LEU A 7 -9.47 -15.64 -2.03
CA LEU A 7 -9.18 -15.12 -3.36
C LEU A 7 -7.90 -15.74 -3.90
N SER A 8 -7.99 -16.37 -5.05
CA SER A 8 -6.82 -16.92 -5.76
C SER A 8 -6.78 -16.44 -7.19
N HIS A 9 -5.58 -16.22 -7.71
CA HIS A 9 -5.38 -15.86 -9.10
C HIS A 9 -4.15 -16.57 -9.67
N VAL A 10 -4.35 -17.26 -10.79
CA VAL A 10 -3.31 -17.94 -11.56
C VAL A 10 -3.28 -17.34 -12.96
N TYR A 11 -2.13 -16.82 -13.37
CA TYR A 11 -1.93 -16.30 -14.72
C TYR A 11 -1.85 -17.44 -15.76
N ALA A 12 -2.05 -17.10 -17.03
CA ALA A 12 -2.02 -18.07 -18.13
C ALA A 12 -0.68 -18.84 -18.26
N ASN A 13 0.41 -18.24 -17.77
CA ASN A 13 1.73 -18.89 -17.71
C ASN A 13 1.91 -19.84 -16.51
N GLY A 14 0.86 -20.10 -15.73
CA GLY A 14 0.89 -20.95 -14.54
C GLY A 14 1.36 -20.26 -13.26
N THR A 15 1.76 -19.00 -13.30
CA THR A 15 2.20 -18.26 -12.10
C THR A 15 1.01 -18.00 -11.18
N ARG A 16 1.03 -18.56 -9.97
CA ARG A 16 0.07 -18.30 -8.91
C ARG A 16 0.44 -17.01 -8.18
N ALA A 17 -0.23 -15.93 -8.51
CA ALA A 17 0.04 -14.61 -7.95
C ALA A 17 -0.72 -14.35 -6.65
N LEU A 18 -1.89 -14.98 -6.47
CA LEU A 18 -2.66 -14.96 -5.22
C LEU A 18 -3.06 -16.40 -4.88
N ASP A 19 -2.97 -16.75 -3.60
CA ASP A 19 -3.22 -18.08 -3.09
C ASP A 19 -3.99 -18.00 -1.77
N ASP A 20 -5.30 -18.21 -1.84
CA ASP A 20 -6.24 -18.22 -0.72
C ASP A 20 -6.20 -16.93 0.14
N VAL A 21 -6.13 -15.77 -0.49
CA VAL A 21 -6.09 -14.47 0.19
C VAL A 21 -7.45 -14.18 0.81
N SER A 22 -7.46 -13.99 2.14
CA SER A 22 -8.64 -13.55 2.89
C SER A 22 -8.29 -12.32 3.70
N LEU A 23 -9.07 -11.23 3.53
CA LEU A 23 -8.86 -9.94 4.20
C LEU A 23 -10.18 -9.26 4.50
N HIS A 24 -10.19 -8.55 5.61
CA HIS A 24 -11.29 -7.67 6.01
C HIS A 24 -10.75 -6.25 6.18
N ILE A 25 -11.20 -5.32 5.33
CA ILE A 25 -10.70 -3.95 5.28
C ILE A 25 -11.84 -3.00 5.70
N PRO A 26 -11.73 -2.40 6.90
CA PRO A 26 -12.73 -1.45 7.39
C PRO A 26 -12.59 -0.09 6.69
N ARG A 27 -13.43 0.88 7.07
CA ARG A 27 -13.24 2.30 6.73
C ARG A 27 -11.94 2.81 7.35
N GLY A 28 -11.32 3.76 6.69
CA GLY A 28 -10.04 4.33 7.09
C GLY A 28 -8.89 3.90 6.19
N MET A 29 -7.68 4.26 6.59
CA MET A 29 -6.44 3.90 5.91
C MET A 29 -6.05 2.47 6.23
N PHE A 30 -5.86 1.66 5.19
CA PHE A 30 -5.38 0.27 5.28
C PHE A 30 -4.09 0.10 4.47
N GLY A 31 -3.02 -0.35 5.11
CA GLY A 31 -1.73 -0.61 4.49
C GLY A 31 -1.60 -2.04 3.96
N LEU A 32 -1.27 -2.19 2.69
CA LEU A 32 -0.88 -3.48 2.11
C LEU A 32 0.61 -3.47 1.82
N LEU A 33 1.39 -4.05 2.74
CA LEU A 33 2.84 -4.22 2.60
C LEU A 33 3.18 -5.52 1.87
N GLY A 34 4.30 -5.53 1.18
CA GLY A 34 4.88 -6.75 0.61
C GLY A 34 6.00 -6.45 -0.35
N PRO A 35 6.92 -7.40 -0.56
CA PRO A 35 8.01 -7.23 -1.51
C PRO A 35 7.50 -7.18 -2.95
N ASN A 36 8.37 -6.79 -3.88
CA ASN A 36 8.08 -6.87 -5.30
C ASN A 36 7.77 -8.32 -5.69
N GLY A 37 6.74 -8.52 -6.52
CA GLY A 37 6.28 -9.86 -6.91
C GLY A 37 5.42 -10.59 -5.86
N ALA A 38 5.12 -9.97 -4.70
CA ALA A 38 4.28 -10.59 -3.67
C ALA A 38 2.82 -10.82 -4.09
N GLY A 39 2.34 -10.15 -5.15
CA GLY A 39 0.96 -10.21 -5.61
C GLY A 39 0.12 -8.95 -5.33
N LYS A 40 0.73 -7.89 -4.75
CA LYS A 40 0.01 -6.63 -4.40
C LYS A 40 -0.76 -6.05 -5.57
N SER A 41 -0.09 -5.77 -6.69
CA SER A 41 -0.74 -5.19 -7.88
C SER A 41 -1.80 -6.12 -8.49
N THR A 42 -1.62 -7.45 -8.39
CA THR A 42 -2.64 -8.42 -8.81
C THR A 42 -3.88 -8.31 -7.92
N LEU A 43 -3.70 -8.23 -6.60
CA LEU A 43 -4.79 -8.05 -5.65
C LEU A 43 -5.53 -6.73 -5.90
N MET A 44 -4.78 -5.61 -6.08
CA MET A 44 -5.37 -4.31 -6.39
C MET A 44 -6.18 -4.34 -7.68
N ARG A 45 -5.67 -4.97 -8.74
CA ARG A 45 -6.40 -5.11 -10.02
C ARG A 45 -7.65 -5.95 -9.90
N CYS A 46 -7.62 -7.03 -9.08
CA CYS A 46 -8.84 -7.82 -8.81
C CYS A 46 -9.89 -6.99 -8.07
N ILE A 47 -9.50 -6.23 -7.03
CA ILE A 47 -10.41 -5.35 -6.30
C ILE A 47 -10.93 -4.25 -7.23
N ALA A 48 -10.06 -3.65 -8.05
CA ALA A 48 -10.43 -2.59 -9.00
C ALA A 48 -11.25 -3.09 -10.21
N THR A 49 -11.59 -4.38 -10.26
CA THR A 49 -12.31 -5.02 -11.38
C THR A 49 -11.61 -4.94 -12.73
N LEU A 50 -10.30 -4.73 -12.72
CA LEU A 50 -9.46 -4.73 -13.92
C LEU A 50 -8.98 -6.13 -14.31
N GLN A 51 -9.13 -7.09 -13.39
CA GLN A 51 -8.71 -8.48 -13.56
C GLN A 51 -9.66 -9.39 -12.79
N SER A 52 -10.14 -10.46 -13.41
CA SER A 52 -10.98 -11.45 -12.75
C SER A 52 -10.11 -12.42 -11.94
N PRO A 53 -10.42 -12.72 -10.69
CA PRO A 53 -9.73 -13.78 -9.94
C PRO A 53 -10.07 -15.16 -10.53
N THR A 54 -9.22 -16.16 -10.26
CA THR A 54 -9.48 -17.55 -10.66
C THR A 54 -10.54 -18.19 -9.75
N SER A 55 -10.53 -17.83 -8.45
CA SER A 55 -11.50 -18.31 -7.45
C SER A 55 -11.59 -17.35 -6.27
N GLY A 56 -12.58 -17.56 -5.40
CA GLY A 56 -12.85 -16.73 -4.23
C GLY A 56 -13.87 -15.64 -4.52
N THR A 57 -14.09 -14.76 -3.53
CA THR A 57 -15.09 -13.68 -3.61
C THR A 57 -14.54 -12.36 -3.10
N ILE A 58 -15.06 -11.25 -3.63
CA ILE A 58 -14.80 -9.88 -3.16
C ILE A 58 -16.16 -9.22 -2.97
N ALA A 59 -16.42 -8.66 -1.79
CA ALA A 59 -17.62 -7.91 -1.50
C ALA A 59 -17.29 -6.52 -0.95
N PHE A 60 -17.96 -5.48 -1.45
CA PHE A 60 -17.87 -4.12 -0.92
C PHE A 60 -19.24 -3.66 -0.41
N GLY A 61 -19.46 -3.69 0.91
CA GLY A 61 -20.79 -3.61 1.48
C GLY A 61 -21.67 -4.73 0.93
N ASP A 62 -22.78 -4.36 0.30
CA ASP A 62 -23.73 -5.31 -0.32
C ASP A 62 -23.41 -5.62 -1.80
N VAL A 63 -22.32 -5.05 -2.33
CA VAL A 63 -21.93 -5.25 -3.74
C VAL A 63 -21.01 -6.46 -3.86
N ASP A 64 -21.44 -7.48 -4.61
CA ASP A 64 -20.56 -8.55 -5.09
C ASP A 64 -19.72 -7.99 -6.26
N VAL A 65 -18.44 -7.74 -5.99
CA VAL A 65 -17.52 -7.06 -6.89
C VAL A 65 -17.28 -7.83 -8.18
N ILE A 66 -17.34 -9.16 -8.12
CA ILE A 66 -17.09 -10.03 -9.28
C ILE A 66 -18.31 -10.06 -10.19
N ARG A 67 -19.51 -10.13 -9.60
CA ARG A 67 -20.77 -10.21 -10.36
C ARG A 67 -21.30 -8.85 -10.77
N GLN A 68 -20.98 -7.80 -10.01
CA GLN A 68 -21.48 -6.44 -10.19
C GLN A 68 -20.36 -5.41 -10.32
N PRO A 69 -19.39 -5.58 -11.25
CA PRO A 69 -18.20 -4.73 -11.33
C PRO A 69 -18.55 -3.25 -11.58
N GLU A 70 -19.60 -2.95 -12.33
CA GLU A 70 -20.04 -1.58 -12.62
C GLU A 70 -20.54 -0.87 -11.34
N ALA A 71 -21.22 -1.59 -10.45
CA ALA A 71 -21.69 -1.05 -9.18
C ALA A 71 -20.51 -0.65 -8.26
N LEU A 72 -19.40 -1.39 -8.31
CA LEU A 72 -18.18 -0.99 -7.62
C LEU A 72 -17.49 0.18 -8.33
N ARG A 73 -17.34 0.16 -9.66
CA ARG A 73 -16.64 1.21 -10.43
C ARG A 73 -17.24 2.59 -10.20
N ALA A 74 -18.57 2.66 -10.00
CA ALA A 74 -19.22 3.91 -9.63
C ALA A 74 -18.76 4.47 -8.29
N LYS A 75 -18.30 3.62 -7.35
CA LYS A 75 -17.88 3.96 -6.00
C LYS A 75 -16.36 3.89 -5.79
N LEU A 76 -15.61 3.57 -6.84
CA LEU A 76 -14.17 3.33 -6.80
C LEU A 76 -13.38 4.53 -7.32
N GLY A 77 -12.39 4.98 -6.56
CA GLY A 77 -11.25 5.76 -7.03
C GLY A 77 -10.03 4.85 -7.16
N TYR A 78 -9.27 4.96 -8.24
CA TYR A 78 -8.07 4.18 -8.43
C TYR A 78 -6.93 5.04 -8.93
N LEU A 79 -5.85 5.08 -8.16
CA LEU A 79 -4.58 5.66 -8.54
C LEU A 79 -3.57 4.52 -8.75
N PRO A 80 -3.29 4.11 -9.99
CA PRO A 80 -2.25 3.13 -10.26
C PRO A 80 -0.86 3.74 -10.07
N GLN A 81 0.17 2.89 -9.92
CA GLN A 81 1.57 3.29 -9.81
C GLN A 81 2.00 4.23 -10.95
N ASP A 82 1.60 3.89 -12.17
CA ASP A 82 1.80 4.72 -13.36
C ASP A 82 0.46 4.97 -14.05
N PHE A 83 0.17 6.21 -14.35
CA PHE A 83 -0.98 6.57 -15.18
C PHE A 83 -0.56 7.46 -16.35
N GLY A 84 -1.12 7.16 -17.50
CA GLY A 84 -0.88 7.92 -18.72
C GLY A 84 -1.52 9.30 -18.67
N VAL A 85 -0.86 10.28 -19.26
CA VAL A 85 -1.39 11.63 -19.43
C VAL A 85 -1.29 12.06 -20.90
N TYR A 86 -2.27 12.83 -21.35
CA TYR A 86 -2.24 13.38 -22.71
C TYR A 86 -1.23 14.54 -22.79
N PRO A 87 -0.31 14.56 -23.79
CA PRO A 87 0.82 15.50 -23.81
C PRO A 87 0.47 16.98 -23.80
N ARG A 88 -0.72 17.35 -24.32
CA ARG A 88 -1.12 18.75 -24.51
C ARG A 88 -2.44 19.10 -23.84
N VAL A 89 -2.95 18.28 -22.93
CA VAL A 89 -4.22 18.50 -22.25
C VAL A 89 -3.93 19.13 -20.89
N SER A 90 -4.62 20.23 -20.57
CA SER A 90 -4.47 20.88 -19.26
C SER A 90 -5.04 20.01 -18.13
N ALA A 91 -4.60 20.27 -16.90
CA ALA A 91 -5.13 19.56 -15.74
C ALA A 91 -6.63 19.75 -15.61
N PHE A 92 -7.12 20.96 -15.85
CA PHE A 92 -8.55 21.26 -15.82
C PHE A 92 -9.33 20.44 -16.87
N ASP A 93 -8.89 20.51 -18.14
CA ASP A 93 -9.61 19.85 -19.23
C ASP A 93 -9.60 18.32 -19.10
N LEU A 94 -8.47 17.77 -18.58
CA LEU A 94 -8.36 16.32 -18.35
C LEU A 94 -9.30 15.86 -17.25
N LEU A 95 -9.36 16.58 -16.10
CA LEU A 95 -10.30 16.26 -15.03
C LEU A 95 -11.75 16.45 -15.47
N ASP A 96 -12.07 17.51 -16.23
CA ASP A 96 -13.41 17.73 -16.78
C ASP A 96 -13.84 16.55 -17.67
N HIS A 97 -12.93 16.09 -18.54
CA HIS A 97 -13.18 14.91 -19.38
C HIS A 97 -13.42 13.63 -18.56
N LEU A 98 -12.57 13.39 -17.54
CA LEU A 98 -12.72 12.23 -16.65
C LEU A 98 -14.01 12.31 -15.83
N ALA A 99 -14.44 13.50 -15.44
CA ALA A 99 -15.71 13.69 -14.75
C ALA A 99 -16.92 13.35 -15.63
N VAL A 100 -16.86 13.65 -16.94
CA VAL A 100 -17.87 13.16 -17.91
C VAL A 100 -17.93 11.63 -17.92
N LEU A 101 -16.77 10.97 -17.97
CA LEU A 101 -16.68 9.50 -17.97
C LEU A 101 -17.20 8.88 -16.66
N LYS A 102 -17.11 9.62 -15.55
CA LYS A 102 -17.70 9.25 -14.26
C LYS A 102 -19.18 9.56 -14.12
N GLY A 103 -19.82 10.07 -15.19
CA GLY A 103 -21.26 10.29 -15.24
C GLY A 103 -21.73 11.69 -14.78
N ILE A 104 -20.82 12.63 -14.50
CA ILE A 104 -21.17 14.02 -14.17
C ILE A 104 -21.52 14.74 -15.49
N ALA A 105 -22.76 14.63 -15.94
CA ALA A 105 -23.20 15.12 -17.23
C ALA A 105 -23.39 16.65 -17.27
N GLN A 106 -23.88 17.25 -16.18
CA GLN A 106 -24.15 18.68 -16.11
C GLN A 106 -22.86 19.51 -16.09
N ARG A 107 -22.71 20.43 -17.06
CA ARG A 107 -21.50 21.24 -17.22
C ARG A 107 -21.20 22.13 -15.99
N GLY A 108 -22.22 22.69 -15.35
CA GLY A 108 -22.05 23.53 -14.17
C GLY A 108 -21.51 22.76 -12.98
N GLU A 109 -22.16 21.63 -12.64
CA GLU A 109 -21.76 20.71 -11.58
C GLU A 109 -20.33 20.18 -11.81
N ARG A 110 -20.04 19.75 -13.04
CA ARG A 110 -18.73 19.23 -13.42
C ARG A 110 -17.63 20.26 -13.25
N LYS A 111 -17.87 21.51 -13.69
CA LYS A 111 -16.93 22.61 -13.52
C LYS A 111 -16.65 22.86 -12.03
N GLU A 112 -17.67 22.94 -11.22
CA GLU A 112 -17.55 23.16 -9.78
C GLU A 112 -16.78 22.00 -9.12
N THR A 113 -17.09 20.75 -9.43
CA THR A 113 -16.38 19.58 -8.94
C THR A 113 -14.89 19.63 -9.30
N VAL A 114 -14.54 19.96 -10.54
CA VAL A 114 -13.15 20.04 -11.00
C VAL A 114 -12.41 21.18 -10.30
N GLU A 115 -13.04 22.33 -10.12
CA GLU A 115 -12.46 23.47 -9.40
C GLU A 115 -12.15 23.10 -7.94
N GLN A 116 -13.10 22.49 -7.22
CA GLN A 116 -12.93 22.04 -5.85
C GLN A 116 -11.80 21.01 -5.72
N LEU A 117 -11.76 20.01 -6.59
CA LEU A 117 -10.71 19.00 -6.59
C LEU A 117 -9.32 19.59 -6.84
N LEU A 118 -9.17 20.50 -7.81
CA LEU A 118 -7.90 21.17 -8.08
C LEU A 118 -7.44 22.06 -6.93
N GLN A 119 -8.36 22.68 -6.20
CA GLN A 119 -8.06 23.43 -4.97
C GLN A 119 -7.62 22.49 -3.85
N GLN A 120 -8.36 21.40 -3.61
CA GLN A 120 -8.07 20.42 -2.57
C GLN A 120 -6.67 19.81 -2.70
N VAL A 121 -6.24 19.51 -3.94
CA VAL A 121 -4.90 18.96 -4.19
C VAL A 121 -3.81 20.02 -4.42
N ASN A 122 -4.10 21.31 -4.19
CA ASN A 122 -3.16 22.43 -4.41
C ASN A 122 -2.59 22.50 -5.84
N LEU A 123 -3.44 22.32 -6.85
CA LEU A 123 -3.09 22.43 -8.26
C LEU A 123 -3.85 23.54 -8.99
N TRP A 124 -4.62 24.36 -8.27
CA TRP A 124 -5.45 25.40 -8.87
C TRP A 124 -4.65 26.40 -9.72
N ASP A 125 -3.52 26.87 -9.23
CA ASP A 125 -2.71 27.89 -9.93
C ASP A 125 -2.09 27.37 -11.23
N VAL A 126 -1.93 26.06 -11.34
CA VAL A 126 -1.36 25.39 -12.50
C VAL A 126 -2.40 24.65 -13.35
N ARG A 127 -3.69 24.83 -13.07
CA ARG A 127 -4.80 24.10 -13.72
C ARG A 127 -4.82 24.18 -15.25
N LYS A 128 -4.26 25.27 -15.83
CA LYS A 128 -4.17 25.48 -17.28
C LYS A 128 -2.90 24.86 -17.90
N LYS A 129 -1.96 24.36 -17.09
CA LYS A 129 -0.76 23.69 -17.60
C LYS A 129 -1.07 22.24 -17.96
N ALA A 130 -0.38 21.72 -18.98
CA ALA A 130 -0.48 20.32 -19.35
C ALA A 130 0.09 19.42 -18.23
N VAL A 131 -0.62 18.36 -17.87
CA VAL A 131 -0.22 17.40 -16.81
C VAL A 131 1.11 16.73 -17.14
N ALA A 132 1.43 16.55 -18.42
CA ALA A 132 2.71 15.99 -18.86
C ALA A 132 3.93 16.82 -18.40
N GLY A 133 3.76 18.12 -18.12
CA GLY A 133 4.80 19.00 -17.61
C GLY A 133 4.84 19.13 -16.07
N PHE A 134 4.07 18.33 -15.35
CA PHE A 134 4.04 18.37 -13.88
C PHE A 134 5.26 17.67 -13.28
N SER A 135 5.70 18.14 -12.09
CA SER A 135 6.66 17.40 -11.27
C SER A 135 6.07 16.07 -10.82
N GLY A 136 6.89 15.17 -10.28
CA GLY A 136 6.43 13.90 -9.72
C GLY A 136 5.32 14.10 -8.69
N GLY A 137 5.52 14.96 -7.70
CA GLY A 137 4.54 15.26 -6.67
C GLY A 137 3.27 15.93 -7.21
N MET A 138 3.39 16.87 -8.16
CA MET A 138 2.22 17.44 -8.82
C MET A 138 1.42 16.40 -9.59
N ARG A 139 2.11 15.46 -10.25
CA ARG A 139 1.47 14.36 -10.98
C ARG A 139 0.72 13.43 -10.03
N GLN A 140 1.32 13.05 -8.91
CA GLN A 140 0.66 12.22 -7.90
C GLN A 140 -0.57 12.92 -7.31
N ARG A 141 -0.47 14.20 -6.96
CA ARG A 141 -1.63 14.99 -6.49
C ARG A 141 -2.74 15.09 -7.55
N PHE A 142 -2.38 15.24 -8.81
CA PHE A 142 -3.35 15.17 -9.90
C PHE A 142 -4.03 13.79 -10.00
N GLY A 143 -3.28 12.71 -9.83
CA GLY A 143 -3.80 11.34 -9.78
C GLY A 143 -4.81 11.14 -8.64
N ILE A 144 -4.56 11.75 -7.47
CA ILE A 144 -5.56 11.75 -6.38
C ILE A 144 -6.81 12.54 -6.76
N ALA A 145 -6.67 13.73 -7.36
CA ALA A 145 -7.82 14.48 -7.84
C ALA A 145 -8.67 13.65 -8.82
N GLN A 146 -8.01 12.94 -9.74
CA GLN A 146 -8.66 12.00 -10.65
C GLN A 146 -9.38 10.86 -9.89
N ALA A 147 -8.75 10.28 -8.88
CA ALA A 147 -9.34 9.20 -8.10
C ALA A 147 -10.55 9.65 -7.27
N LEU A 148 -10.60 10.92 -6.87
CA LEU A 148 -11.68 11.51 -6.08
C LEU A 148 -12.93 11.90 -6.90
N ILE A 149 -12.85 11.92 -8.24
CA ILE A 149 -13.99 12.25 -9.09
C ILE A 149 -15.16 11.29 -8.80
N GLY A 150 -16.35 11.85 -8.60
CA GLY A 150 -17.58 11.09 -8.35
C GLY A 150 -17.73 10.63 -6.89
N ASN A 151 -17.02 11.23 -5.96
CA ASN A 151 -17.11 10.98 -4.51
C ASN A 151 -17.03 9.47 -4.15
N PRO A 152 -15.88 8.83 -4.39
CA PRO A 152 -15.71 7.39 -4.19
C PRO A 152 -15.88 7.00 -2.72
N GLN A 153 -16.30 5.76 -2.49
CA GLN A 153 -16.39 5.14 -1.15
C GLN A 153 -15.22 4.18 -0.87
N LEU A 154 -14.50 3.80 -1.93
CA LEU A 154 -13.29 2.98 -1.91
C LEU A 154 -12.24 3.66 -2.78
N ILE A 155 -11.05 3.86 -2.23
CA ILE A 155 -9.90 4.37 -2.98
C ILE A 155 -8.77 3.36 -2.90
N ILE A 156 -8.16 3.07 -4.02
CA ILE A 156 -6.97 2.23 -4.13
C ILE A 156 -5.82 3.11 -4.62
N VAL A 157 -4.71 3.08 -3.92
CA VAL A 157 -3.51 3.86 -4.22
C VAL A 157 -2.32 2.90 -4.27
N ASP A 158 -1.73 2.73 -5.45
CA ASP A 158 -0.66 1.76 -5.68
C ASP A 158 0.70 2.47 -5.77
N GLU A 159 1.55 2.31 -4.76
CA GLU A 159 2.91 2.88 -4.61
C GLU A 159 3.03 4.38 -4.87
N PRO A 160 2.18 5.23 -4.26
CA PRO A 160 2.06 6.63 -4.66
C PRO A 160 3.23 7.52 -4.26
N THR A 161 4.01 7.13 -3.26
CA THR A 161 5.09 7.94 -2.69
C THR A 161 6.46 7.61 -3.26
N ALA A 162 6.53 6.60 -4.15
CA ALA A 162 7.77 6.20 -4.79
C ALA A 162 8.35 7.34 -5.65
N GLY A 163 9.61 7.75 -5.36
CA GLY A 163 10.29 8.80 -6.09
C GLY A 163 9.87 10.24 -5.75
N LEU A 164 9.05 10.45 -4.73
CA LEU A 164 8.77 11.78 -4.18
C LEU A 164 9.89 12.22 -3.23
N ASP A 165 10.19 13.53 -3.26
CA ASP A 165 11.02 14.12 -2.21
C ASP A 165 10.27 14.15 -0.87
N PRO A 166 10.97 14.33 0.28
CA PRO A 166 10.35 14.27 1.60
C PRO A 166 9.21 15.28 1.81
N GLU A 167 9.31 16.49 1.25
CA GLU A 167 8.29 17.52 1.41
C GLU A 167 7.01 17.17 0.62
N GLU A 168 7.15 16.74 -0.62
CA GLU A 168 6.03 16.29 -1.45
C GLU A 168 5.38 15.02 -0.87
N ARG A 169 6.17 14.08 -0.33
CA ARG A 169 5.66 12.88 0.35
C ARG A 169 4.80 13.28 1.55
N ASN A 170 5.27 14.19 2.40
CA ASN A 170 4.49 14.64 3.56
C ASN A 170 3.18 15.34 3.13
N ARG A 171 3.22 16.19 2.11
CA ARG A 171 2.00 16.83 1.56
C ARG A 171 1.00 15.81 1.03
N PHE A 172 1.50 14.81 0.31
CA PHE A 172 0.68 13.73 -0.22
C PHE A 172 0.06 12.87 0.89
N ASN A 173 0.85 12.53 1.91
CA ASN A 173 0.41 11.76 3.06
C ASN A 173 -0.69 12.49 3.85
N ASN A 174 -0.54 13.78 4.11
CA ASN A 174 -1.57 14.57 4.77
C ASN A 174 -2.89 14.57 3.99
N LEU A 175 -2.84 14.69 2.67
CA LEU A 175 -4.02 14.61 1.81
C LEU A 175 -4.70 13.23 1.90
N LEU A 176 -3.93 12.14 1.92
CA LEU A 176 -4.49 10.79 2.06
C LEU A 176 -5.16 10.56 3.43
N VAL A 177 -4.58 11.10 4.51
CA VAL A 177 -5.17 11.02 5.86
C VAL A 177 -6.52 11.72 5.90
N GLU A 178 -6.60 12.95 5.39
CA GLU A 178 -7.86 13.71 5.30
C GLU A 178 -8.95 12.94 4.56
N ILE A 179 -8.60 12.36 3.41
CA ILE A 179 -9.53 11.54 2.61
C ILE A 179 -9.93 10.28 3.37
N GLY A 180 -8.98 9.64 4.04
CA GLY A 180 -9.17 8.37 4.76
C GLY A 180 -10.15 8.43 5.93
N GLU A 181 -10.47 9.62 6.47
CA GLU A 181 -11.44 9.75 7.56
C GLU A 181 -12.85 9.28 7.17
N SER A 182 -13.23 9.43 5.92
CA SER A 182 -14.60 9.21 5.44
C SER A 182 -14.79 7.97 4.55
N VAL A 183 -13.72 7.43 3.96
CA VAL A 183 -13.78 6.34 2.97
C VAL A 183 -12.84 5.19 3.31
N VAL A 184 -12.93 4.09 2.60
CA VAL A 184 -11.94 3.01 2.65
C VAL A 184 -10.79 3.39 1.71
N VAL A 185 -9.58 3.53 2.22
CA VAL A 185 -8.38 3.76 1.41
C VAL A 185 -7.42 2.58 1.56
N ILE A 186 -7.06 1.94 0.46
CA ILE A 186 -6.06 0.88 0.43
C ILE A 186 -4.78 1.47 -0.15
N LEU A 187 -3.75 1.55 0.69
CA LEU A 187 -2.40 1.98 0.33
C LEU A 187 -1.54 0.74 0.09
N SER A 188 -1.21 0.47 -1.17
CA SER A 188 -0.24 -0.56 -1.54
C SER A 188 1.16 0.05 -1.57
N THR A 189 2.07 -0.46 -0.77
CA THR A 189 3.43 0.07 -0.70
C THR A 189 4.44 -1.00 -0.29
N HIS A 190 5.71 -0.75 -0.58
CA HIS A 190 6.84 -1.50 -0.01
C HIS A 190 7.59 -0.66 1.04
N ILE A 191 7.16 0.58 1.30
CA ILE A 191 7.74 1.51 2.26
C ILE A 191 7.01 1.35 3.60
N VAL A 192 7.72 0.82 4.58
CA VAL A 192 7.16 0.50 5.91
C VAL A 192 6.71 1.75 6.66
N ASP A 193 7.47 2.84 6.53
CA ASP A 193 7.17 4.12 7.21
C ASP A 193 5.80 4.67 6.80
N ASP A 194 5.42 4.58 5.50
CA ASP A 194 4.10 5.03 5.05
C ASP A 194 2.96 4.31 5.78
N VAL A 195 3.13 3.01 6.05
CA VAL A 195 2.11 2.24 6.76
C VAL A 195 2.09 2.57 8.24
N THR A 196 3.27 2.76 8.84
CA THR A 196 3.39 3.12 10.26
C THR A 196 2.70 4.46 10.54
N ASP A 197 2.89 5.43 9.65
CA ASP A 197 2.44 6.81 9.84
C ASP A 197 0.96 7.02 9.47
N LEU A 198 0.47 6.29 8.45
CA LEU A 198 -0.84 6.57 7.86
C LEU A 198 -1.92 5.55 8.18
N CYS A 199 -1.55 4.29 8.45
CA CYS A 199 -2.51 3.20 8.43
C CYS A 199 -2.89 2.73 9.83
N SER A 200 -4.19 2.74 10.14
CA SER A 200 -4.71 2.18 11.38
C SER A 200 -4.72 0.65 11.38
N ARG A 201 -4.77 0.03 10.21
CA ARG A 201 -4.70 -1.43 10.01
C ARG A 201 -3.86 -1.74 8.77
N MET A 202 -3.28 -2.95 8.78
CA MET A 202 -2.42 -3.37 7.70
C MET A 202 -2.48 -4.89 7.48
N ALA A 203 -1.94 -5.30 6.34
CA ALA A 203 -1.58 -6.70 6.08
C ALA A 203 -0.24 -6.77 5.36
N ILE A 204 0.49 -7.87 5.58
CA ILE A 204 1.70 -8.22 4.84
C ILE A 204 1.34 -9.33 3.86
N LEU A 205 1.53 -9.06 2.57
CA LEU A 205 1.37 -10.02 1.49
C LEU A 205 2.74 -10.54 1.07
N ALA A 206 2.93 -11.84 1.08
CA ALA A 206 4.16 -12.47 0.59
C ALA A 206 3.87 -13.83 -0.03
N GLY A 207 4.48 -14.10 -1.20
CA GLY A 207 4.24 -15.34 -1.94
C GLY A 207 2.77 -15.58 -2.30
N GLY A 208 2.02 -14.52 -2.56
CA GLY A 208 0.59 -14.58 -2.89
C GLY A 208 -0.35 -14.81 -1.70
N ARG A 209 0.15 -14.84 -0.46
CA ARG A 209 -0.64 -15.10 0.77
C ARG A 209 -0.52 -13.96 1.76
N ILE A 210 -1.56 -13.75 2.57
CA ILE A 210 -1.46 -12.90 3.74
C ILE A 210 -0.70 -13.65 4.82
N VAL A 211 0.44 -13.09 5.23
CA VAL A 211 1.34 -13.71 6.22
C VAL A 211 1.27 -13.03 7.59
N ALA A 212 0.77 -11.80 7.65
CA ALA A 212 0.42 -11.09 8.87
C ALA A 212 -0.66 -10.06 8.58
N SER A 213 -1.55 -9.79 9.54
CA SER A 213 -2.52 -8.71 9.48
C SER A 213 -2.91 -8.25 10.88
N GLY A 214 -3.21 -6.96 11.04
CA GLY A 214 -3.58 -6.38 12.34
C GLY A 214 -3.39 -4.87 12.37
N GLN A 215 -3.40 -4.29 13.56
CA GLN A 215 -2.97 -2.92 13.77
C GLN A 215 -1.43 -2.87 13.79
N PRO A 216 -0.77 -1.90 13.14
CA PRO A 216 0.69 -1.80 13.15
C PRO A 216 1.27 -1.84 14.58
N ARG A 217 0.63 -1.12 15.51
CA ARG A 217 1.05 -1.06 16.91
C ARG A 217 1.00 -2.41 17.61
N GLU A 218 -0.08 -3.18 17.43
CA GLU A 218 -0.21 -4.51 18.03
C GLU A 218 0.86 -5.48 17.52
N LEU A 219 1.17 -5.41 16.21
CA LEU A 219 2.21 -6.23 15.60
C LEU A 219 3.61 -5.85 16.12
N ILE A 220 3.87 -4.56 16.33
CA ILE A 220 5.12 -4.06 16.93
C ILE A 220 5.22 -4.49 18.40
N ASP A 221 4.14 -4.32 19.18
CA ASP A 221 4.11 -4.63 20.61
C ASP A 221 4.39 -6.14 20.85
N ALA A 222 3.91 -7.01 19.96
CA ALA A 222 4.19 -8.45 20.02
C ALA A 222 5.68 -8.82 19.83
N MET A 223 6.48 -7.92 19.26
CA MET A 223 7.93 -8.11 19.08
C MET A 223 8.77 -7.41 20.13
N GLN A 224 8.19 -6.61 21.03
CA GLN A 224 8.97 -5.93 22.05
C GLN A 224 9.70 -6.91 22.96
N GLY A 225 10.96 -6.59 23.29
CA GLY A 225 11.84 -7.45 24.10
C GLY A 225 12.38 -8.70 23.38
N ARG A 226 12.06 -8.87 22.09
CA ARG A 226 12.51 -10.02 21.28
C ARG A 226 13.50 -9.63 20.18
N VAL A 227 13.78 -8.35 19.99
CA VAL A 227 14.70 -7.87 18.95
C VAL A 227 15.97 -7.35 19.57
N TRP A 228 17.08 -7.87 19.07
CA TRP A 228 18.43 -7.58 19.56
C TRP A 228 19.29 -7.08 18.40
N ALA A 229 20.12 -6.09 18.63
CA ALA A 229 21.05 -5.56 17.62
C ALA A 229 22.50 -5.78 18.04
N SER A 230 23.34 -6.07 17.07
CA SER A 230 24.81 -6.11 17.23
C SER A 230 25.49 -5.56 15.99
N ALA A 231 26.57 -4.79 16.19
CA ALA A 231 27.49 -4.44 15.13
C ALA A 231 28.46 -5.58 14.91
N ILE A 232 28.61 -6.01 13.67
CA ILE A 232 29.47 -7.14 13.27
C ILE A 232 30.41 -6.73 12.13
N GLU A 233 31.47 -7.49 11.93
CA GLU A 233 32.25 -7.39 10.71
C GLU A 233 31.45 -7.97 9.52
N ARG A 234 31.55 -7.32 8.37
CA ARG A 234 30.77 -7.70 7.17
C ARG A 234 30.98 -9.17 6.76
N GLY A 235 32.21 -9.70 6.95
CA GLY A 235 32.56 -11.08 6.64
C GLY A 235 31.93 -12.13 7.55
N GLU A 236 31.41 -11.73 8.72
CA GLU A 236 30.81 -12.65 9.69
C GLU A 236 29.30 -12.88 9.48
N LEU A 237 28.66 -12.11 8.60
CA LEU A 237 27.21 -12.11 8.42
C LEU A 237 26.65 -13.52 8.15
N ASP A 238 27.28 -14.29 7.29
CA ASP A 238 26.81 -15.64 6.94
C ASP A 238 26.93 -16.60 8.13
N ALA A 239 27.96 -16.45 8.96
CA ALA A 239 28.11 -17.23 10.18
C ALA A 239 27.01 -16.89 11.22
N TYR A 240 26.59 -15.64 11.30
CA TYR A 240 25.47 -15.23 12.16
C TYR A 240 24.12 -15.76 11.61
N ARG A 241 23.88 -15.66 10.30
CA ARG A 241 22.67 -16.19 9.66
C ARG A 241 22.52 -17.71 9.82
N ALA A 242 23.65 -18.45 9.83
CA ALA A 242 23.63 -19.90 10.03
C ALA A 242 23.25 -20.33 11.46
N ARG A 243 23.43 -19.44 12.45
CA ARG A 243 23.25 -19.75 13.88
C ARG A 243 22.09 -19.03 14.55
N MET A 244 21.63 -17.94 13.97
CA MET A 244 20.63 -17.05 14.59
C MET A 244 19.59 -16.63 13.58
N ASN A 245 18.40 -16.29 14.08
CA ASN A 245 17.34 -15.70 13.24
C ASN A 245 17.64 -14.21 12.95
N VAL A 246 18.55 -13.96 12.00
CA VAL A 246 18.87 -12.60 11.54
C VAL A 246 17.72 -12.09 10.67
N ILE A 247 16.91 -11.19 11.20
CA ILE A 247 15.73 -10.64 10.52
C ILE A 247 16.07 -9.44 9.63
N ALA A 248 17.05 -8.60 10.02
CA ALA A 248 17.47 -7.44 9.23
C ALA A 248 18.98 -7.24 9.27
N THR A 249 19.50 -6.60 8.23
CA THR A 249 20.90 -6.16 8.14
C THR A 249 20.90 -4.72 7.68
N ARG A 250 21.54 -3.84 8.45
CA ARG A 250 21.60 -2.38 8.18
C ARG A 250 23.04 -1.90 8.18
N LEU A 251 23.31 -0.85 7.42
CA LEU A 251 24.57 -0.13 7.51
C LEU A 251 24.36 1.11 8.38
N ARG A 252 25.06 1.20 9.51
CA ARG A 252 25.07 2.39 10.39
C ARG A 252 26.51 2.84 10.58
N GLU A 253 26.80 4.08 10.26
CA GLU A 253 28.13 4.70 10.41
C GLU A 253 29.27 3.85 9.82
N GLY A 254 29.01 3.22 8.65
CA GLY A 254 29.96 2.35 7.97
C GLY A 254 30.10 0.94 8.55
N ARG A 255 29.39 0.61 9.65
CA ARG A 255 29.39 -0.72 10.27
C ARG A 255 28.15 -1.51 9.90
N THR A 256 28.31 -2.82 9.73
CA THR A 256 27.19 -3.73 9.54
C THR A 256 26.49 -3.99 10.88
N VAL A 257 25.25 -3.60 11.02
CA VAL A 257 24.41 -3.88 12.19
C VAL A 257 23.38 -4.93 11.81
N ILE A 258 23.30 -6.02 12.54
CA ILE A 258 22.29 -7.06 12.38
C ILE A 258 21.22 -6.93 13.45
N HIS A 259 19.97 -7.16 13.08
CA HIS A 259 18.86 -7.37 14.01
C HIS A 259 18.54 -8.86 14.06
N VAL A 260 18.48 -9.39 15.29
CA VAL A 260 18.20 -10.80 15.54
C VAL A 260 16.93 -10.92 16.37
N GLU A 261 16.01 -11.78 15.97
CA GLU A 261 14.86 -12.14 16.78
C GLU A 261 15.21 -13.31 17.69
N ALA A 262 15.10 -13.10 19.00
CA ALA A 262 15.35 -14.10 20.02
C ALA A 262 14.58 -13.78 21.30
N ALA A 263 14.06 -14.80 21.99
CA ALA A 263 13.35 -14.64 23.26
C ALA A 263 14.25 -14.20 24.42
N ARG A 264 15.56 -14.39 24.29
CA ARG A 264 16.59 -14.01 25.26
C ARG A 264 17.82 -13.47 24.50
N THR A 265 18.75 -12.83 25.23
CA THR A 265 19.97 -12.32 24.59
C THR A 265 20.68 -13.42 23.77
N PRO A 266 20.97 -13.17 22.49
CA PRO A 266 21.64 -14.15 21.63
C PRO A 266 23.08 -14.41 22.00
N GLY A 267 23.72 -13.50 22.78
CA GLY A 267 25.11 -13.63 23.20
C GLY A 267 25.76 -12.29 23.52
N PRO A 268 27.06 -12.29 23.83
CA PRO A 268 27.82 -11.08 24.07
C PRO A 268 27.78 -10.11 22.89
N GLY A 269 27.71 -8.81 23.15
CA GLY A 269 27.68 -7.77 22.11
C GLY A 269 26.29 -7.46 21.56
N PHE A 270 25.26 -8.25 21.90
CA PHE A 270 23.89 -7.95 21.54
C PHE A 270 23.21 -7.05 22.57
N MET A 271 22.61 -5.97 22.08
CA MET A 271 21.84 -5.01 22.89
C MET A 271 20.35 -5.15 22.52
N PRO A 272 19.43 -5.12 23.52
CA PRO A 272 18.02 -5.06 23.23
C PRO A 272 17.68 -3.74 22.55
N ILE A 273 16.82 -3.78 21.55
CA ILE A 273 16.32 -2.58 20.88
C ILE A 273 14.79 -2.54 20.90
N THR A 274 14.25 -1.34 20.79
CA THR A 274 12.80 -1.16 20.53
C THR A 274 12.49 -1.63 19.12
N ALA A 275 11.64 -2.64 19.01
CA ALA A 275 11.20 -3.13 17.73
C ALA A 275 10.36 -2.07 16.99
N GLY A 276 10.53 -1.98 15.68
CA GLY A 276 9.71 -1.19 14.78
C GLY A 276 8.91 -2.06 13.80
N LEU A 277 8.03 -1.44 13.01
CA LEU A 277 7.25 -2.17 12.00
C LEU A 277 8.16 -2.82 10.93
N GLU A 278 9.31 -2.25 10.67
CA GLU A 278 10.30 -2.82 9.74
C GLU A 278 10.85 -4.17 10.27
N ASP A 279 11.05 -4.29 11.60
CA ASP A 279 11.49 -5.55 12.22
C ASP A 279 10.39 -6.62 12.11
N VAL A 280 9.12 -6.25 12.34
CA VAL A 280 7.96 -7.12 12.10
C VAL A 280 7.92 -7.59 10.65
N TYR A 281 8.06 -6.67 9.71
CA TYR A 281 8.03 -6.96 8.28
C TYR A 281 9.11 -7.98 7.89
N PHE A 282 10.36 -7.74 8.27
CA PHE A 282 11.46 -8.63 7.91
C PHE A 282 11.41 -9.97 8.66
N ALA A 283 10.99 -9.99 9.94
CA ALA A 283 10.79 -11.23 10.69
C ALA A 283 9.73 -12.11 10.01
N THR A 284 8.61 -11.50 9.61
CA THR A 284 7.53 -12.21 8.91
C THR A 284 7.99 -12.79 7.57
N LEU A 285 8.75 -12.03 6.79
CA LEU A 285 9.29 -12.52 5.51
C LEU A 285 10.35 -13.63 5.70
N THR A 286 11.16 -13.55 6.74
CA THR A 286 12.17 -14.56 7.06
C THR A 286 11.50 -15.87 7.50
N ALA A 287 10.48 -15.78 8.37
CA ALA A 287 9.68 -16.94 8.79
C ALA A 287 9.01 -17.63 7.60
N GLN A 288 8.42 -16.86 6.68
CA GLN A 288 7.82 -17.42 5.47
C GLN A 288 8.83 -18.16 4.58
N ARG A 289 10.04 -17.62 4.41
CA ARG A 289 11.10 -18.25 3.61
C ARG A 289 11.65 -19.54 4.22
N SER A 290 11.70 -19.60 5.55
CA SER A 290 12.15 -20.79 6.29
C SER A 290 11.09 -21.87 6.47
N GLY A 291 9.87 -21.65 5.96
CA GLY A 291 8.74 -22.59 6.15
C GLY A 291 8.21 -22.64 7.59
N ALA A 292 8.66 -21.76 8.48
CA ALA A 292 8.10 -21.61 9.81
C ALA A 292 6.70 -21.00 9.73
N ALA A 293 5.75 -21.51 10.52
CA ALA A 293 4.37 -21.01 10.53
C ALA A 293 4.37 -19.50 10.82
N ALA A 294 3.70 -18.72 9.95
CA ALA A 294 3.46 -17.31 10.19
C ALA A 294 2.79 -17.14 11.57
N VAL A 295 3.24 -16.17 12.35
CA VAL A 295 2.58 -15.77 13.60
C VAL A 295 1.24 -15.15 13.21
N ALA A 296 0.19 -15.98 13.12
CA ALA A 296 -1.17 -15.51 13.05
C ALA A 296 -1.53 -15.01 14.47
N LEU A 297 -1.48 -13.71 14.66
CA LEU A 297 -2.23 -13.07 15.74
C LEU A 297 -3.70 -13.05 15.27
N ALA A 298 -4.51 -13.91 15.91
CA ALA A 298 -5.95 -14.03 15.71
C ALA A 298 -6.69 -12.76 16.16
#